data_230d40555dbcdb72e2dad582a79cc9b2
#
_entry.id   230d40555dbcdb72e2dad582a79cc9b2
#
_cell.length_a   1.000
_cell.length_b   1.000
_cell.length_c   1.000
_cell.angle_alpha   90.00
_cell.angle_beta   90.00
_cell.angle_gamma   90.00
#
_symmetry.space_group_name_H-M   'P 1'
#
loop_
_entity.id
_entity.type
_entity.pdbx_description
1 polymer ?
#
loop_
_entity_poly.entity_id
_entity_poly.type
_entity_poly.pdbx_seq_one_letter_code
_entity_poly.pdbx_strand_id
1 'polypeptide(L)'
;GYASAARERGKRTNQPKITGFAWRGAGLVYTGAAGWLKFGHYREVVTGTSVSLRTRIEETLREHGVTPTAQRIEVSMLLLAEPCHKSADQILQTLRSNGSRVSKATVYNTLNLLSSKGILRAISLDPTRIVYDSTTVVHHHFLNEDTGELMDIDPSQVELQKLPALPPGMRAESVELIIRVRPSK
;
A
#
# COMPACT_ATOMS: atom_id res chain seq x y z
N GLY A 1 37.69 -35.91 -39.88
CA GLY A 1 36.95 -34.89 -39.22
C GLY A 1 36.16 -35.47 -38.07
N TYR A 2 36.50 -35.16 -36.86
CA TYR A 2 35.73 -35.58 -35.65
C TYR A 2 34.73 -34.48 -35.31
N ALA A 3 33.43 -34.83 -35.29
CA ALA A 3 32.37 -34.03 -34.75
C ALA A 3 32.26 -34.31 -33.23
N SER A 4 32.49 -33.32 -32.42
CA SER A 4 32.27 -33.38 -30.98
C SER A 4 30.94 -32.69 -30.63
N ALA A 5 29.99 -33.45 -30.14
CA ALA A 5 28.72 -32.97 -29.65
C ALA A 5 28.89 -32.37 -28.23
N ALA A 6 28.71 -31.05 -28.09
CA ALA A 6 28.64 -30.41 -26.82
C ALA A 6 27.22 -30.53 -26.24
N ARG A 7 27.05 -31.28 -25.16
CA ARG A 7 25.84 -31.35 -24.35
C ARG A 7 25.71 -30.07 -23.54
N GLU A 8 24.73 -29.24 -23.85
CA GLU A 8 24.26 -28.18 -22.95
C GLU A 8 23.58 -28.80 -21.74
N ARG A 9 24.21 -28.67 -20.61
CA ARG A 9 23.60 -28.93 -19.29
C ARG A 9 22.84 -27.68 -18.88
N GLY A 10 21.51 -27.72 -18.98
CA GLY A 10 20.62 -26.70 -18.42
C GLY A 10 20.86 -26.51 -16.92
N LYS A 11 21.30 -25.33 -16.55
CA LYS A 11 21.34 -24.88 -15.16
C LYS A 11 19.90 -24.67 -14.71
N ARG A 12 19.38 -25.60 -13.89
CA ARG A 12 18.16 -25.37 -13.11
C ARG A 12 18.48 -24.29 -12.10
N THR A 13 17.97 -23.08 -12.32
CA THR A 13 17.92 -22.04 -11.31
C THR A 13 16.96 -22.49 -10.22
N ASN A 14 17.52 -22.80 -9.08
CA ASN A 14 16.78 -23.14 -7.87
C ASN A 14 16.20 -21.84 -7.30
N GLN A 15 15.03 -21.43 -7.78
CA GLN A 15 14.27 -20.35 -7.16
C GLN A 15 13.70 -20.89 -5.84
N PRO A 16 13.89 -20.20 -4.72
CA PRO A 16 13.27 -20.60 -3.48
C PRO A 16 11.75 -20.52 -3.64
N LYS A 17 11.05 -21.64 -3.41
CA LYS A 17 9.60 -21.66 -3.27
C LYS A 17 9.27 -20.83 -2.04
N ILE A 18 8.86 -19.58 -2.24
CA ILE A 18 8.26 -18.77 -1.19
C ILE A 18 6.86 -19.35 -0.98
N THR A 19 6.74 -20.27 -0.04
CA THR A 19 5.46 -20.73 0.48
C THR A 19 4.76 -19.53 1.10
N GLY A 20 3.55 -19.25 0.63
CA GLY A 20 2.77 -18.06 0.90
C GLY A 20 2.73 -17.65 2.37
N PHE A 21 3.28 -16.50 2.64
CA PHE A 21 3.05 -15.78 3.87
C PHE A 21 1.85 -14.87 3.63
N ALA A 22 0.69 -15.29 4.12
CA ALA A 22 -0.50 -14.45 4.09
C ALA A 22 -0.35 -13.33 5.12
N TRP A 23 0.05 -12.16 4.67
CA TRP A 23 0.06 -10.96 5.53
C TRP A 23 -1.39 -10.44 5.63
N ARG A 24 -1.93 -10.44 6.85
CA ARG A 24 -3.25 -9.87 7.15
C ARG A 24 -3.10 -8.38 7.44
N GLY A 25 -2.98 -7.59 6.39
CA GLY A 25 -2.98 -6.13 6.47
C GLY A 25 -3.79 -5.56 5.32
N ALA A 26 -4.55 -4.52 5.59
CA ALA A 26 -5.54 -3.94 4.69
C ALA A 26 -4.98 -3.65 3.28
N GLY A 27 -5.69 -4.10 2.26
CA GLY A 27 -5.64 -3.50 0.94
C GLY A 27 -5.41 -4.43 -0.25
N LEU A 28 -4.29 -5.07 -0.37
CA LEU A 28 -3.95 -5.96 -1.50
C LEU A 28 -3.31 -7.24 -0.99
N VAL A 29 -3.83 -8.39 -1.42
CA VAL A 29 -3.22 -9.69 -1.17
C VAL A 29 -2.52 -10.13 -2.44
N TYR A 30 -1.20 -10.33 -2.37
CA TYR A 30 -0.46 -10.98 -3.45
C TYR A 30 -0.69 -12.49 -3.40
N THR A 31 -1.30 -13.06 -4.44
CA THR A 31 -1.62 -14.47 -4.52
C THR A 31 -0.72 -15.26 -5.49
N GLY A 32 0.53 -14.86 -5.64
CA GLY A 32 1.49 -15.58 -6.49
C GLY A 32 1.10 -15.61 -7.97
N ALA A 33 0.52 -16.70 -8.45
CA ALA A 33 0.19 -16.90 -9.87
C ALA A 33 -1.00 -16.07 -10.40
N ALA A 34 -1.81 -15.46 -9.54
CA ALA A 34 -3.03 -14.72 -9.90
C ALA A 34 -2.88 -13.19 -9.84
N GLY A 35 -1.71 -12.66 -9.46
CA GLY A 35 -1.46 -11.22 -9.36
C GLY A 35 -2.09 -10.57 -8.13
N TRP A 36 -2.20 -9.23 -8.16
CA TRP A 36 -2.78 -8.42 -7.09
C TRP A 36 -4.30 -8.47 -7.14
N LEU A 37 -4.94 -9.03 -6.10
CA LEU A 37 -6.39 -8.98 -5.95
C LEU A 37 -6.78 -7.80 -5.05
N LYS A 38 -7.66 -6.94 -5.53
CA LYS A 38 -8.32 -5.91 -4.73
C LYS A 38 -9.18 -6.57 -3.64
N PHE A 39 -9.10 -6.07 -2.43
CA PHE A 39 -9.82 -6.60 -1.26
C PHE A 39 -11.35 -6.66 -1.42
N GLY A 40 -11.92 -6.02 -2.45
CA GLY A 40 -13.35 -6.02 -2.76
C GLY A 40 -13.93 -7.33 -3.32
N HIS A 41 -13.10 -8.29 -3.73
CA HIS A 41 -13.53 -9.60 -4.26
C HIS A 41 -13.37 -10.77 -3.29
N TYR A 42 -12.99 -10.51 -2.05
CA TYR A 42 -12.96 -11.53 -1.00
C TYR A 42 -14.37 -11.67 -0.37
N ARG A 43 -15.37 -11.89 -1.22
CA ARG A 43 -16.65 -12.45 -0.80
C ARG A 43 -16.54 -13.96 -0.95
N GLU A 44 -16.70 -14.64 0.19
CA GLU A 44 -16.85 -16.08 0.27
C GLU A 44 -15.57 -16.94 0.26
N VAL A 45 -14.96 -17.09 1.40
CA VAL A 45 -14.73 -18.38 2.07
C VAL A 45 -14.41 -18.11 3.55
N VAL A 46 -15.40 -17.77 4.34
CA VAL A 46 -15.42 -18.09 5.78
C VAL A 46 -16.88 -18.29 6.18
N THR A 47 -17.25 -19.52 6.37
CA THR A 47 -18.44 -19.90 7.15
C THR A 47 -18.26 -19.38 8.58
N GLY A 48 -19.03 -18.34 8.95
CA GLY A 48 -19.10 -17.87 10.32
C GLY A 48 -18.97 -16.36 10.44
N THR A 49 -20.07 -15.69 10.75
CA THR A 49 -20.24 -14.30 11.24
C THR A 49 -19.52 -13.22 10.44
N SER A 50 -20.25 -12.46 9.64
CA SER A 50 -19.69 -11.30 8.94
C SER A 50 -19.24 -10.26 9.96
N VAL A 51 -17.93 -10.20 10.21
CA VAL A 51 -17.33 -9.18 11.09
C VAL A 51 -17.52 -7.82 10.43
N SER A 52 -18.09 -6.85 11.18
CA SER A 52 -18.33 -5.52 10.65
C SER A 52 -17.02 -4.83 10.27
N LEU A 53 -17.04 -3.92 9.27
CA LEU A 53 -15.89 -3.10 8.92
C LEU A 53 -15.31 -2.38 10.16
N ARG A 54 -16.19 -1.85 11.02
CA ARG A 54 -15.81 -1.20 12.26
C ARG A 54 -14.99 -2.13 13.17
N THR A 55 -15.44 -3.36 13.37
CA THR A 55 -14.75 -4.33 14.22
C THR A 55 -13.36 -4.66 13.66
N ARG A 56 -13.24 -4.86 12.35
CA ARG A 56 -11.94 -5.09 11.71
C ARG A 56 -10.98 -3.93 11.90
N ILE A 57 -11.47 -2.69 11.77
CA ILE A 57 -10.66 -1.50 12.00
C ILE A 57 -10.21 -1.41 13.46
N GLU A 58 -11.10 -1.70 14.41
CA GLU A 58 -10.75 -1.71 15.83
C GLU A 58 -9.67 -2.75 16.16
N GLU A 59 -9.75 -3.93 15.55
CA GLU A 59 -8.75 -5.00 15.66
C GLU A 59 -7.42 -4.55 15.06
N THR A 60 -7.41 -4.02 13.84
CA THR A 60 -6.20 -3.49 13.20
C THR A 60 -5.52 -2.43 14.04
N LEU A 61 -6.28 -1.49 14.60
CA LEU A 61 -5.72 -0.46 15.48
C LEU A 61 -5.05 -1.08 16.71
N ARG A 62 -5.70 -2.04 17.39
CA ARG A 62 -5.15 -2.72 18.57
C ARG A 62 -3.90 -3.53 18.25
N GLU A 63 -3.88 -4.26 17.15
CA GLU A 63 -2.73 -5.04 16.68
C GLU A 63 -1.48 -4.19 16.48
N HIS A 64 -1.66 -2.93 16.06
CA HIS A 64 -0.57 -1.96 15.90
C HIS A 64 -0.33 -1.08 17.14
N GLY A 65 -0.91 -1.43 18.29
CA GLY A 65 -0.73 -0.70 19.53
C GLY A 65 -1.41 0.68 19.55
N VAL A 66 -2.46 0.85 18.74
CA VAL A 66 -3.26 2.08 18.70
C VAL A 66 -4.58 1.87 19.46
N THR A 67 -4.85 2.68 20.48
CA THR A 67 -6.14 2.65 21.19
C THR A 67 -7.27 3.09 20.26
N PRO A 68 -8.31 2.27 20.03
CA PRO A 68 -9.44 2.62 19.18
C PRO A 68 -10.37 3.59 19.92
N THR A 69 -10.27 4.88 19.60
CA THR A 69 -11.27 5.88 20.02
C THR A 69 -12.29 6.10 18.90
N ALA A 70 -13.48 6.59 19.22
CA ALA A 70 -14.52 6.84 18.23
C ALA A 70 -14.00 7.72 17.07
N GLN A 71 -13.24 8.77 17.38
CA GLN A 71 -12.67 9.67 16.37
C GLN A 71 -11.60 8.99 15.50
N ARG A 72 -10.72 8.15 16.07
CA ARG A 72 -9.72 7.39 15.30
C ARG A 72 -10.38 6.36 14.41
N ILE A 73 -11.39 5.66 14.88
CA ILE A 73 -12.15 4.71 14.08
C ILE A 73 -12.81 5.43 12.92
N GLU A 74 -13.44 6.59 13.16
CA GLU A 74 -14.11 7.37 12.11
C GLU A 74 -13.15 7.83 11.02
N VAL A 75 -11.96 8.32 11.36
CA VAL A 75 -10.91 8.65 10.40
C VAL A 75 -10.42 7.41 9.67
N SER A 76 -10.18 6.31 10.40
CA SER A 76 -9.68 5.06 9.82
C SER A 76 -10.67 4.42 8.85
N MET A 77 -11.97 4.56 9.07
CA MET A 77 -13.01 4.05 8.17
C MET A 77 -12.91 4.63 6.75
N LEU A 78 -12.46 5.89 6.62
CA LEU A 78 -12.30 6.53 5.31
C LEU A 78 -11.06 6.05 4.53
N LEU A 79 -10.12 5.40 5.21
CA LEU A 79 -8.85 4.98 4.63
C LEU A 79 -8.73 3.47 4.51
N LEU A 80 -9.30 2.72 5.45
CA LEU A 80 -9.13 1.29 5.55
C LEU A 80 -10.34 0.49 5.04
N ALA A 81 -11.38 1.17 4.56
CA ALA A 81 -12.53 0.50 3.93
C ALA A 81 -12.14 -0.11 2.58
N GLU A 82 -11.37 0.63 1.80
CA GLU A 82 -10.87 0.26 0.47
C GLU A 82 -9.49 0.87 0.25
N PRO A 83 -8.62 0.27 -0.59
CA PRO A 83 -7.36 0.88 -0.99
C PRO A 83 -7.57 2.29 -1.53
N CYS A 84 -6.85 3.25 -0.99
CA CYS A 84 -7.00 4.64 -1.40
C CYS A 84 -5.79 5.52 -1.07
N HIS A 85 -5.70 6.62 -1.82
CA HIS A 85 -4.74 7.69 -1.63
C HIS A 85 -5.51 8.96 -1.28
N LYS A 86 -5.35 9.48 -0.06
CA LYS A 86 -6.06 10.68 0.37
C LYS A 86 -5.15 11.62 1.14
N SER A 87 -5.28 12.92 0.85
CA SER A 87 -4.68 13.96 1.68
C SER A 87 -5.49 14.17 2.97
N ALA A 88 -4.87 14.77 3.98
CA ALA A 88 -5.57 15.12 5.22
C ALA A 88 -6.77 16.07 5.00
N ASP A 89 -6.64 16.97 4.03
CA ASP A 89 -7.74 17.91 3.73
C ASP A 89 -8.90 17.21 3.02
N GLN A 90 -8.66 16.24 2.12
CA GLN A 90 -9.70 15.42 1.51
C GLN A 90 -10.44 14.58 2.57
N ILE A 91 -9.71 14.00 3.51
CA ILE A 91 -10.30 13.25 4.63
C ILE A 91 -11.16 14.17 5.48
N LEU A 92 -10.64 15.35 5.85
CA LEU A 92 -11.38 16.33 6.64
C LEU A 92 -12.66 16.81 5.93
N GLN A 93 -12.58 17.05 4.63
CA GLN A 93 -13.73 17.43 3.80
C GLN A 93 -14.79 16.32 3.80
N THR A 94 -14.39 15.06 3.60
CA THR A 94 -15.32 13.92 3.63
C THR A 94 -15.97 13.75 5.00
N LEU A 95 -15.18 13.87 6.10
CA LEU A 95 -15.71 13.82 7.45
C LEU A 95 -16.79 14.89 7.68
N ARG A 96 -16.51 16.13 7.27
CA ARG A 96 -17.46 17.25 7.40
C ARG A 96 -18.74 17.02 6.59
N SER A 97 -18.61 16.53 5.36
CA SER A 97 -19.77 16.21 4.52
C SER A 97 -20.66 15.12 5.13
N ASN A 98 -20.06 14.22 5.90
CA ASN A 98 -20.75 13.17 6.64
C ASN A 98 -21.28 13.64 8.01
N GLY A 99 -21.20 14.93 8.33
CA GLY A 99 -21.68 15.50 9.60
C GLY A 99 -20.76 15.23 10.81
N SER A 100 -19.53 14.79 10.57
CA SER A 100 -18.54 14.54 11.63
C SER A 100 -18.13 15.83 12.34
N ARG A 101 -17.93 15.71 13.65
CA ARG A 101 -17.39 16.79 14.51
C ARG A 101 -15.90 16.65 14.79
N VAL A 102 -15.21 15.75 14.10
CA VAL A 102 -13.77 15.54 14.27
C VAL A 102 -13.02 16.81 13.85
N SER A 103 -12.16 17.31 14.72
CA SER A 103 -11.40 18.54 14.45
C SER A 103 -10.26 18.30 13.44
N LYS A 104 -9.81 19.37 12.77
CA LYS A 104 -8.63 19.31 11.88
C LYS A 104 -7.41 18.74 12.62
N ALA A 105 -7.14 19.21 13.85
CA ALA A 105 -6.02 18.71 14.65
C ALA A 105 -6.13 17.22 14.94
N THR A 106 -7.34 16.72 15.23
CA THR A 106 -7.56 15.28 15.47
C THR A 106 -7.30 14.45 14.21
N VAL A 107 -7.71 14.92 13.03
CA VAL A 107 -7.43 14.24 11.76
C VAL A 107 -5.92 14.11 11.57
N TYR A 108 -5.18 15.22 11.63
CA TYR A 108 -3.72 15.22 11.44
C TYR A 108 -3.00 14.34 12.48
N ASN A 109 -3.38 14.46 13.76
CA ASN A 109 -2.79 13.63 14.82
C ASN A 109 -3.06 12.15 14.61
N THR A 110 -4.27 11.80 14.13
CA THR A 110 -4.61 10.41 13.83
C THR A 110 -3.81 9.89 12.65
N LEU A 111 -3.73 10.64 11.56
CA LEU A 111 -2.98 10.25 10.37
C LEU A 111 -1.49 10.05 10.66
N ASN A 112 -0.89 10.97 11.41
CA ASN A 112 0.50 10.86 11.85
C ASN A 112 0.71 9.62 12.74
N LEU A 113 -0.23 9.34 13.66
CA LEU A 113 -0.16 8.15 14.50
C LEU A 113 -0.29 6.88 13.66
N LEU A 114 -1.26 6.79 12.76
CA LEU A 114 -1.46 5.61 11.91
C LEU A 114 -0.24 5.37 11.01
N SER A 115 0.35 6.44 10.46
CA SER A 115 1.56 6.34 9.65
C SER A 115 2.78 5.89 10.48
N SER A 116 2.98 6.47 11.68
CA SER A 116 4.09 6.05 12.56
C SER A 116 3.97 4.60 13.06
N LYS A 117 2.76 4.05 13.02
CA LYS A 117 2.48 2.65 13.38
C LYS A 117 2.44 1.71 12.19
N GLY A 118 2.75 2.18 10.99
CA GLY A 118 2.77 1.36 9.77
C GLY A 118 1.39 0.90 9.29
N ILE A 119 0.31 1.49 9.78
CA ILE A 119 -1.06 1.23 9.29
C ILE A 119 -1.31 1.96 7.98
N LEU A 120 -0.65 3.10 7.78
CA LEU A 120 -0.67 3.90 6.55
C LEU A 120 0.75 4.21 6.11
N ARG A 121 0.93 4.47 4.83
CA ARG A 121 2.14 5.09 4.29
C ARG A 121 1.89 6.57 4.04
N ALA A 122 2.83 7.41 4.45
CA ALA A 122 2.82 8.83 4.11
C ALA A 122 3.73 9.06 2.90
N ILE A 123 3.16 9.46 1.78
CA ILE A 123 3.86 9.73 0.53
C ILE A 123 3.98 11.25 0.38
N SER A 124 5.22 11.77 0.43
CA SER A 124 5.49 13.18 0.19
C SER A 124 5.61 13.44 -1.31
N LEU A 125 4.67 14.15 -1.88
CA LEU A 125 4.68 14.51 -3.31
C LEU A 125 5.49 15.78 -3.58
N ASP A 126 5.44 16.70 -2.63
CA ASP A 126 6.18 17.95 -2.58
C ASP A 126 6.28 18.42 -1.10
N PRO A 127 7.05 19.48 -0.78
CA PRO A 127 7.24 19.94 0.61
C PRO A 127 5.97 20.30 1.37
N THR A 128 4.86 20.54 0.68
CA THR A 128 3.59 20.98 1.25
C THR A 128 2.49 19.93 1.17
N ARG A 129 2.72 18.83 0.43
CA ARG A 129 1.67 17.90 0.06
C ARG A 129 2.02 16.47 0.45
N ILE A 130 1.32 15.97 1.43
CA ILE A 130 1.39 14.58 1.89
C ILE A 130 0.09 13.90 1.53
N VAL A 131 0.20 12.71 0.94
CA VAL A 131 -0.89 11.79 0.67
C VAL A 131 -0.70 10.55 1.53
N TYR A 132 -1.77 10.07 2.13
CA TYR A 132 -1.78 8.86 2.94
C TYR A 132 -2.34 7.72 2.09
N ASP A 133 -1.54 6.68 2.00
CA ASP A 133 -1.82 5.47 1.26
C ASP A 133 -2.14 4.34 2.24
N SER A 134 -3.23 3.65 2.02
CA SER A 134 -3.66 2.51 2.82
C SER A 134 -2.99 1.20 2.42
N THR A 135 -2.29 1.17 1.28
CA THR A 135 -1.51 0.03 0.83
C THR A 135 -0.09 0.14 1.39
N THR A 136 0.22 -0.64 2.42
CA THR A 136 1.51 -0.54 3.13
C THR A 136 2.66 -1.32 2.49
N VAL A 137 2.36 -2.24 1.57
CA VAL A 137 3.38 -2.94 0.77
C VAL A 137 4.05 -1.95 -0.16
N VAL A 138 5.37 -2.04 -0.33
CA VAL A 138 6.11 -1.17 -1.26
C VAL A 138 5.64 -1.42 -2.68
N HIS A 139 5.19 -0.37 -3.34
CA HIS A 139 4.77 -0.36 -4.74
C HIS A 139 5.08 1.01 -5.35
N HIS A 140 4.79 1.18 -6.63
CA HIS A 140 5.11 2.37 -7.40
C HIS A 140 3.83 3.14 -7.74
N HIS A 141 3.96 4.39 -8.20
CA HIS A 141 2.80 5.23 -8.48
C HIS A 141 2.94 6.01 -9.78
N PHE A 142 1.81 6.21 -10.48
CA PHE A 142 1.64 7.35 -11.37
C PHE A 142 1.07 8.52 -10.56
N LEU A 143 1.63 9.71 -10.76
CA LEU A 143 1.06 10.95 -10.27
C LEU A 143 0.53 11.75 -11.45
N ASN A 144 -0.78 11.94 -11.52
CA ASN A 144 -1.38 12.88 -12.45
C ASN A 144 -1.12 14.30 -11.95
N GLU A 145 -0.28 15.06 -12.64
CA GLU A 145 0.10 16.40 -12.20
C GLU A 145 -1.02 17.44 -12.30
N ASP A 146 -2.02 17.20 -13.15
CA ASP A 146 -3.14 18.12 -13.34
C ASP A 146 -4.21 17.94 -12.25
N THR A 147 -4.51 16.70 -11.87
CA THR A 147 -5.51 16.39 -10.84
C THR A 147 -4.87 16.18 -9.46
N GLY A 148 -3.62 15.78 -9.45
CA GLY A 148 -2.88 15.42 -8.26
C GLY A 148 -3.25 14.06 -7.69
N GLU A 149 -3.92 13.22 -8.46
CA GLU A 149 -4.24 11.85 -8.07
C GLU A 149 -3.05 10.92 -8.21
N LEU A 150 -2.88 10.02 -7.24
CA LEU A 150 -1.98 8.89 -7.31
C LEU A 150 -2.75 7.65 -7.77
N MET A 151 -2.10 6.86 -8.63
CA MET A 151 -2.58 5.58 -9.10
C MET A 151 -1.47 4.54 -8.88
N ASP A 152 -1.82 3.39 -8.30
CA ASP A 152 -0.87 2.31 -8.07
C ASP A 152 -0.36 1.73 -9.38
N ILE A 153 0.93 1.44 -9.42
CA ILE A 153 1.58 0.65 -10.47
C ILE A 153 1.88 -0.72 -9.87
N ASP A 154 1.40 -1.77 -10.53
CA ASP A 154 1.75 -3.14 -10.17
C ASP A 154 3.28 -3.30 -10.24
N PRO A 155 3.95 -3.75 -9.16
CA PRO A 155 5.40 -3.95 -9.16
C PRO A 155 5.92 -4.82 -10.29
N SER A 156 5.11 -5.73 -10.83
CA SER A 156 5.47 -6.56 -11.98
C SER A 156 5.60 -5.78 -13.29
N GLN A 157 5.07 -4.55 -13.35
CA GLN A 157 5.15 -3.67 -14.52
C GLN A 157 6.42 -2.81 -14.52
N VAL A 158 7.21 -2.87 -13.46
CA VAL A 158 8.44 -2.08 -13.31
C VAL A 158 9.64 -3.00 -13.15
N GLU A 159 10.57 -2.93 -14.09
CA GLU A 159 11.85 -3.61 -14.02
C GLU A 159 12.98 -2.60 -13.83
N LEU A 160 13.65 -2.67 -12.69
CA LEU A 160 14.81 -1.85 -12.38
C LEU A 160 16.09 -2.62 -12.73
N GLN A 161 16.67 -2.34 -13.90
CA GLN A 161 17.86 -3.03 -14.38
C GLN A 161 19.11 -2.75 -13.54
N LYS A 162 19.23 -1.56 -12.95
CA LYS A 162 20.39 -1.18 -12.17
C LYS A 162 20.04 -0.10 -11.15
N LEU A 163 20.47 -0.33 -9.93
CA LEU A 163 20.49 0.68 -8.87
C LEU A 163 21.89 1.25 -8.72
N PRO A 164 22.04 2.53 -8.30
CA PRO A 164 23.36 3.09 -7.97
C PRO A 164 23.98 2.35 -6.80
N ALA A 165 25.30 2.43 -6.69
CA ALA A 165 26.00 1.91 -5.51
C ALA A 165 25.51 2.65 -4.26
N LEU A 166 25.24 1.90 -3.21
CA LEU A 166 24.82 2.49 -1.94
C LEU A 166 26.02 3.13 -1.24
N PRO A 167 25.81 4.19 -0.44
CA PRO A 167 26.85 4.76 0.39
C PRO A 167 27.42 3.69 1.36
N PRO A 168 28.73 3.78 1.71
CA PRO A 168 29.33 2.82 2.63
C PRO A 168 28.56 2.69 3.94
N GLY A 169 28.31 1.46 4.38
CA GLY A 169 27.59 1.17 5.63
C GLY A 169 26.08 1.35 5.57
N MET A 170 25.49 1.68 4.40
CA MET A 170 24.05 1.81 4.21
C MET A 170 23.46 0.62 3.44
N ARG A 171 22.21 0.30 3.73
CA ARG A 171 21.38 -0.65 2.99
C ARG A 171 20.16 0.06 2.44
N ALA A 172 19.68 -0.34 1.27
CA ALA A 172 18.39 0.11 0.77
C ALA A 172 17.27 -0.57 1.57
N GLU A 173 16.32 0.21 2.08
CA GLU A 173 15.13 -0.33 2.75
C GLU A 173 13.98 -0.48 1.75
N SER A 174 13.86 0.44 0.81
CA SER A 174 12.86 0.39 -0.26
C SER A 174 13.32 1.19 -1.47
N VAL A 175 12.72 0.90 -2.61
CA VAL A 175 12.81 1.72 -3.82
C VAL A 175 11.40 1.97 -4.30
N GLU A 176 11.03 3.22 -4.45
CA GLU A 176 9.71 3.65 -4.90
C GLU A 176 9.87 4.62 -6.06
N LEU A 177 9.10 4.39 -7.13
CA LEU A 177 9.04 5.28 -8.29
C LEU A 177 7.73 6.05 -8.28
N ILE A 178 7.82 7.35 -8.55
CA ILE A 178 6.67 8.20 -8.84
C ILE A 178 6.83 8.71 -10.26
N ILE A 179 6.04 8.17 -11.18
CA ILE A 179 6.01 8.57 -12.58
C ILE A 179 4.98 9.69 -12.72
N ARG A 180 5.47 10.90 -13.03
CA ARG A 180 4.61 12.06 -13.21
C ARG A 180 4.03 12.04 -14.62
N VAL A 181 2.71 12.09 -14.72
CA VAL A 181 1.99 12.02 -16.00
C VAL A 181 1.07 13.22 -16.18
N ARG A 182 0.83 13.58 -17.44
CA ARG A 182 -0.18 14.55 -17.88
C ARG A 182 -0.95 13.96 -19.05
N PRO A 183 -2.20 14.39 -19.31
CA PRO A 183 -2.92 14.01 -20.52
C PRO A 183 -2.08 14.34 -21.77
N SER A 184 -1.98 13.39 -22.70
CA SER A 184 -1.44 13.68 -24.03
C SER A 184 -2.40 14.61 -24.77
N LYS A 185 -1.88 15.69 -25.34
CA LYS A 185 -2.64 16.61 -26.22
C LYS A 185 -3.00 15.91 -27.51
#